data_4eaca60a8b1555bbeb182c12bdfd681c
#
_entry.id   4eaca60a8b1555bbeb182c12bdfd681c
#
_cell.length_a   1.000
_cell.length_b   1.000
_cell.length_c   1.000
_cell.angle_alpha   90.00
_cell.angle_beta   90.00
_cell.angle_gamma   90.00
#
_symmetry.space_group_name_H-M   'P 1'
#
loop_
_entity.id
_entity.type
_entity.pdbx_description
1 polymer ?
#
loop_
_entity_poly.entity_id
_entity_poly.type
_entity_poly.pdbx_seq_one_letter_code
_entity_poly.pdbx_strand_id
1 'polypeptide(L)'
;AALKAKGDEAAQSQTEVTKEIGKVKNEVLAIANKTMSVADQKKAKMVKSAYVNPFGDYMDALILEMDAAGQPGADLGSAKTAYKKALTNNPACGAARDGVNTVEKGIPAGKKVVQVILADGFSPIREEKTSKFKVAGYEGAINYADLESIPSKFKSAKVTVGGVTKNMSSLTKMESLIYRDELDRMPWRQAMFFGAVARHIAAGIASKATQEKGGAFLGQLTGKVLSTGLSAMQHPDTRSWMTLPNEILVSRLVVPANQHSLTITTYSKNGGRLASKTVSLPGTESMVVYASSYDKYLTVSEFAKNSKAKEEK
;
A
#
# COMPACT_ATOMS: atom_id res chain seq x y z
N ALA A 1 22.56 44.09 -29.59
CA ALA A 1 22.88 43.00 -30.51
C ALA A 1 23.22 41.69 -29.77
N ALA A 2 24.16 41.66 -28.80
CA ALA A 2 24.60 40.44 -28.12
C ALA A 2 23.52 39.73 -27.29
N LEU A 3 22.62 40.44 -26.62
CA LEU A 3 21.47 39.88 -25.87
C LEU A 3 20.43 39.24 -26.79
N LYS A 4 20.19 39.84 -27.97
CA LYS A 4 19.27 39.28 -28.97
C LYS A 4 19.84 37.98 -29.56
N ALA A 5 21.12 37.95 -29.90
CA ALA A 5 21.79 36.78 -30.43
C ALA A 5 21.77 35.60 -29.41
N LYS A 6 21.97 35.86 -28.10
CA LYS A 6 21.83 34.85 -27.08
C LYS A 6 20.38 34.35 -26.89
N GLY A 7 19.39 35.23 -27.05
CA GLY A 7 17.98 34.85 -27.04
C GLY A 7 17.61 33.93 -28.21
N ASP A 8 18.09 34.26 -29.41
CA ASP A 8 17.86 33.47 -30.63
C ASP A 8 18.55 32.08 -30.55
N GLU A 9 19.78 32.01 -30.01
CA GLU A 9 20.50 30.74 -29.76
C GLU A 9 19.78 29.85 -28.74
N ALA A 10 19.25 30.44 -27.67
CA ALA A 10 18.46 29.72 -26.68
C ALA A 10 17.13 29.18 -27.24
N ALA A 11 16.44 29.98 -28.07
CA ALA A 11 15.20 29.56 -28.73
C ALA A 11 15.43 28.44 -29.75
N GLN A 12 16.51 28.49 -30.52
CA GLN A 12 16.90 27.42 -31.45
C GLN A 12 17.22 26.12 -30.71
N SER A 13 18.01 26.20 -29.62
CA SER A 13 18.34 25.04 -28.78
C SER A 13 17.08 24.39 -28.18
N GLN A 14 16.12 25.21 -27.72
CA GLN A 14 14.87 24.71 -27.16
C GLN A 14 14.00 24.02 -28.22
N THR A 15 13.96 24.53 -29.42
CA THR A 15 13.26 23.94 -30.57
C THR A 15 13.87 22.59 -30.95
N GLU A 16 15.20 22.52 -31.01
CA GLU A 16 15.92 21.28 -31.30
C GLU A 16 15.67 20.20 -30.25
N VAL A 17 15.75 20.53 -28.94
CA VAL A 17 15.41 19.62 -27.83
C VAL A 17 13.99 19.10 -27.98
N THR A 18 13.01 19.97 -28.24
CA THR A 18 11.61 19.59 -28.43
C THR A 18 11.42 18.61 -29.59
N LYS A 19 12.10 18.85 -30.71
CA LYS A 19 12.07 17.98 -31.89
C LYS A 19 12.65 16.61 -31.61
N GLU A 20 13.79 16.55 -30.94
CA GLU A 20 14.43 15.27 -30.58
C GLU A 20 13.58 14.49 -29.59
N ILE A 21 12.99 15.14 -28.57
CA ILE A 21 12.06 14.49 -27.64
C ILE A 21 10.85 13.92 -28.38
N GLY A 22 10.29 14.67 -29.37
CA GLY A 22 9.18 14.20 -30.19
C GLY A 22 9.47 12.88 -30.92
N LYS A 23 10.69 12.70 -31.42
CA LYS A 23 11.13 11.48 -32.11
C LYS A 23 11.19 10.26 -31.16
N VAL A 24 11.53 10.47 -29.91
CA VAL A 24 11.79 9.40 -28.93
C VAL A 24 10.64 9.16 -27.95
N LYS A 25 9.52 9.86 -28.14
CA LYS A 25 8.37 9.81 -27.23
C LYS A 25 7.95 8.37 -26.87
N ASN A 26 7.78 7.51 -27.86
CA ASN A 26 7.33 6.15 -27.65
C ASN A 26 8.37 5.28 -26.91
N GLU A 27 9.65 5.50 -27.15
CA GLU A 27 10.73 4.81 -26.47
C GLU A 27 10.79 5.19 -24.98
N VAL A 28 10.68 6.49 -24.68
CA VAL A 28 10.65 6.99 -23.29
C VAL A 28 9.44 6.44 -22.54
N LEU A 29 8.26 6.43 -23.17
CA LEU A 29 7.05 5.82 -22.57
C LEU A 29 7.23 4.31 -22.32
N ALA A 30 7.85 3.60 -23.26
CA ALA A 30 8.12 2.17 -23.10
C ALA A 30 9.07 1.89 -21.91
N ILE A 31 10.10 2.72 -21.72
CA ILE A 31 11.02 2.64 -20.57
C ILE A 31 10.25 2.92 -19.26
N ALA A 32 9.50 4.02 -19.21
CA ALA A 32 8.73 4.39 -18.02
C ALA A 32 7.69 3.30 -17.64
N ASN A 33 7.00 2.73 -18.63
CA ASN A 33 6.01 1.68 -18.38
C ASN A 33 6.62 0.37 -17.90
N LYS A 34 7.87 0.06 -18.26
CA LYS A 34 8.60 -1.12 -17.75
C LYS A 34 8.97 -1.02 -16.28
N THR A 35 8.88 0.16 -15.67
CA THR A 35 9.16 0.35 -14.24
C THR A 35 8.08 -0.24 -13.33
N MET A 36 6.95 -0.68 -13.87
CA MET A 36 5.93 -1.42 -13.13
C MET A 36 5.63 -2.73 -13.85
N SER A 37 5.91 -3.85 -13.21
CA SER A 37 5.71 -5.17 -13.79
C SER A 37 4.24 -5.48 -14.07
N VAL A 38 3.97 -6.43 -14.98
CA VAL A 38 2.60 -6.91 -15.25
C VAL A 38 1.97 -7.52 -13.99
N ALA A 39 2.78 -8.19 -13.15
CA ALA A 39 2.33 -8.77 -11.89
C ALA A 39 1.87 -7.68 -10.91
N ASP A 40 2.61 -6.58 -10.80
CA ASP A 40 2.28 -5.46 -9.92
C ASP A 40 1.05 -4.70 -10.41
N GLN A 41 0.91 -4.50 -11.72
CA GLN A 41 -0.32 -3.96 -12.31
C GLN A 41 -1.53 -4.83 -12.02
N LYS A 42 -1.37 -6.16 -12.00
CA LYS A 42 -2.43 -7.10 -11.62
C LYS A 42 -2.82 -6.93 -10.15
N LYS A 43 -1.84 -6.80 -9.25
CA LYS A 43 -2.09 -6.50 -7.82
C LYS A 43 -2.84 -5.17 -7.66
N ALA A 44 -2.40 -4.11 -8.35
CA ALA A 44 -3.06 -2.80 -8.35
C ALA A 44 -4.54 -2.86 -8.77
N LYS A 45 -4.86 -3.68 -9.76
CA LYS A 45 -6.22 -3.84 -10.30
C LYS A 45 -7.16 -4.64 -9.39
N MET A 46 -6.65 -5.25 -8.30
CA MET A 46 -7.49 -5.95 -7.30
C MET A 46 -8.32 -5.00 -6.45
N VAL A 47 -8.00 -3.72 -6.43
CA VAL A 47 -8.73 -2.67 -5.72
C VAL A 47 -9.16 -1.58 -6.69
N LYS A 48 -10.30 -0.93 -6.40
CA LYS A 48 -10.88 0.10 -7.29
C LYS A 48 -10.10 1.41 -7.23
N SER A 49 -9.60 1.78 -6.05
CA SER A 49 -8.91 3.04 -5.78
C SER A 49 -7.96 2.86 -4.62
N ALA A 50 -6.84 3.58 -4.63
CA ALA A 50 -5.89 3.64 -3.52
C ALA A 50 -6.47 4.32 -2.27
N TYR A 51 -7.46 5.18 -2.44
CA TYR A 51 -8.07 5.98 -1.36
C TYR A 51 -9.26 5.29 -0.68
N VAL A 52 -9.73 4.16 -1.21
CA VAL A 52 -10.87 3.42 -0.65
C VAL A 52 -10.35 2.23 0.16
N ASN A 53 -10.33 2.40 1.48
CA ASN A 53 -9.87 1.38 2.40
C ASN A 53 -11.02 0.88 3.28
N PRO A 54 -11.51 -0.36 3.07
CA PRO A 54 -12.61 -0.92 3.86
C PRO A 54 -12.28 -1.09 5.35
N PHE A 55 -11.01 -1.00 5.74
CA PHE A 55 -10.59 -1.09 7.13
C PHE A 55 -11.17 0.04 7.99
N GLY A 56 -11.15 1.29 7.49
CA GLY A 56 -11.75 2.42 8.22
C GLY A 56 -13.24 2.21 8.49
N ASP A 57 -14.01 1.85 7.46
CA ASP A 57 -15.44 1.58 7.59
C ASP A 57 -15.74 0.39 8.54
N TYR A 58 -14.89 -0.64 8.52
CA TYR A 58 -15.04 -1.79 9.42
C TYR A 58 -14.74 -1.41 10.87
N MET A 59 -13.69 -0.61 11.11
CA MET A 59 -13.34 -0.13 12.45
C MET A 59 -14.44 0.78 13.03
N ASP A 60 -15.03 1.64 12.20
CA ASP A 60 -16.19 2.45 12.60
C ASP A 60 -17.36 1.56 13.06
N ALA A 61 -17.69 0.54 12.25
CA ALA A 61 -18.73 -0.42 12.60
C ALA A 61 -18.41 -1.17 13.91
N LEU A 62 -17.16 -1.61 14.09
CA LEU A 62 -16.69 -2.31 15.29
C LEU A 62 -16.82 -1.43 16.52
N ILE A 63 -16.37 -0.19 16.46
CA ILE A 63 -16.44 0.76 17.59
C ILE A 63 -17.90 0.98 17.98
N LEU A 64 -18.77 1.29 17.02
CA LEU A 64 -20.21 1.50 17.27
C LEU A 64 -20.89 0.25 17.87
N GLU A 65 -20.54 -0.94 17.40
CA GLU A 65 -21.06 -2.19 17.96
C GLU A 65 -20.55 -2.44 19.40
N MET A 66 -19.27 -2.17 19.66
CA MET A 66 -18.70 -2.35 21.00
C MET A 66 -19.24 -1.32 22.00
N ASP A 67 -19.45 -0.09 21.58
CA ASP A 67 -20.03 0.97 22.43
C ASP A 67 -21.50 0.66 22.78
N ALA A 68 -22.24 0.13 21.84
CA ALA A 68 -23.62 -0.31 22.05
C ALA A 68 -23.71 -1.61 22.89
N ALA A 69 -22.63 -2.37 22.97
CA ALA A 69 -22.62 -3.62 23.74
C ALA A 69 -22.86 -3.35 25.23
N GLY A 70 -23.92 -3.96 25.79
CA GLY A 70 -24.32 -3.75 27.18
C GLY A 70 -25.17 -2.51 27.44
N GLN A 71 -25.56 -1.76 26.42
CA GLN A 71 -26.50 -0.64 26.54
C GLN A 71 -27.89 -1.04 26.00
N PRO A 72 -28.90 -1.23 26.85
CA PRO A 72 -30.26 -1.54 26.42
C PRO A 72 -30.80 -0.41 25.55
N GLY A 73 -31.35 -0.75 24.35
CA GLY A 73 -31.94 0.21 23.44
C GLY A 73 -30.96 1.03 22.59
N ALA A 74 -29.67 0.66 22.57
CA ALA A 74 -28.69 1.31 21.70
C ALA A 74 -29.06 1.16 20.23
N ASP A 75 -28.95 2.24 19.45
CA ASP A 75 -29.15 2.22 18.00
C ASP A 75 -27.93 1.59 17.29
N LEU A 76 -28.14 0.39 16.79
CA LEU A 76 -27.16 -0.36 16.00
C LEU A 76 -27.28 -0.13 14.48
N GLY A 77 -28.18 0.76 14.04
CA GLY A 77 -28.36 1.11 12.63
C GLY A 77 -27.12 1.75 12.01
N SER A 78 -26.44 2.61 12.78
CA SER A 78 -25.18 3.23 12.37
C SER A 78 -24.07 2.19 12.20
N ALA A 79 -23.93 1.23 13.11
CA ALA A 79 -22.98 0.12 12.99
C ALA A 79 -23.28 -0.73 11.74
N LYS A 80 -24.54 -1.05 11.48
CA LYS A 80 -24.95 -1.76 10.27
C LYS A 80 -24.58 -0.99 9.01
N THR A 81 -24.78 0.32 9.01
CA THR A 81 -24.45 1.18 7.86
C THR A 81 -22.96 1.17 7.60
N ALA A 82 -22.13 1.25 8.64
CA ALA A 82 -20.68 1.15 8.51
C ALA A 82 -20.23 -0.23 8.01
N TYR A 83 -20.81 -1.35 8.50
CA TYR A 83 -20.57 -2.68 7.94
C TYR A 83 -20.98 -2.78 6.46
N LYS A 84 -22.09 -2.14 6.03
CA LYS A 84 -22.49 -2.08 4.62
C LYS A 84 -21.46 -1.35 3.77
N LYS A 85 -20.89 -0.24 4.24
CA LYS A 85 -19.82 0.50 3.54
C LYS A 85 -18.58 -0.38 3.38
N ALA A 86 -18.11 -1.04 4.47
CA ALA A 86 -17.00 -1.98 4.41
C ALA A 86 -17.24 -3.10 3.40
N LEU A 87 -18.46 -3.67 3.36
CA LEU A 87 -18.87 -4.73 2.42
C LEU A 87 -18.97 -4.23 0.97
N THR A 88 -19.40 -2.98 0.75
CA THR A 88 -19.41 -2.35 -0.58
C THR A 88 -18.00 -2.20 -1.14
N ASN A 89 -17.04 -1.87 -0.27
CA ASN A 89 -15.64 -1.69 -0.63
C ASN A 89 -14.89 -3.04 -0.74
N ASN A 90 -15.31 -4.05 0.02
CA ASN A 90 -14.83 -5.42 -0.09
C ASN A 90 -15.99 -6.43 0.03
N PRO A 91 -16.67 -6.79 -1.07
CA PRO A 91 -17.80 -7.74 -1.07
C PRO A 91 -17.44 -9.15 -0.59
N ALA A 92 -16.17 -9.53 -0.58
CA ALA A 92 -15.69 -10.83 -0.12
C ALA A 92 -15.52 -10.92 1.40
N CYS A 93 -15.61 -9.80 2.14
CA CYS A 93 -15.44 -9.79 3.58
C CYS A 93 -16.63 -10.44 4.31
N GLY A 94 -16.49 -11.72 4.70
CA GLY A 94 -17.51 -12.46 5.43
C GLY A 94 -17.85 -11.87 6.80
N ALA A 95 -16.85 -11.33 7.51
CA ALA A 95 -17.07 -10.70 8.82
C ALA A 95 -17.95 -9.43 8.71
N ALA A 96 -17.74 -8.60 7.68
CA ALA A 96 -18.61 -7.44 7.43
C ALA A 96 -20.02 -7.88 7.04
N ARG A 97 -20.17 -8.96 6.26
CA ARG A 97 -21.47 -9.54 5.89
C ARG A 97 -22.22 -10.05 7.12
N ASP A 98 -21.53 -10.73 8.03
CA ASP A 98 -22.10 -11.17 9.29
C ASP A 98 -22.58 -9.98 10.13
N GLY A 99 -21.79 -8.90 10.19
CA GLY A 99 -22.18 -7.64 10.83
C GLY A 99 -23.48 -7.07 10.24
N VAL A 100 -23.56 -6.91 8.93
CA VAL A 100 -24.78 -6.42 8.24
C VAL A 100 -26.00 -7.25 8.59
N ASN A 101 -25.85 -8.58 8.68
CA ASN A 101 -26.98 -9.50 8.86
C ASN A 101 -27.47 -9.62 10.32
N THR A 102 -26.59 -9.30 11.28
CA THR A 102 -26.88 -9.66 12.68
C THR A 102 -26.77 -8.51 13.67
N VAL A 103 -26.07 -7.41 13.35
CA VAL A 103 -25.77 -6.35 14.33
C VAL A 103 -27.05 -5.71 14.92
N GLU A 104 -28.07 -5.42 14.09
CA GLU A 104 -29.32 -4.80 14.56
C GLU A 104 -30.14 -5.70 15.49
N LYS A 105 -29.90 -7.01 15.46
CA LYS A 105 -30.58 -7.94 16.36
C LYS A 105 -30.03 -7.87 17.79
N GLY A 106 -28.96 -7.08 17.96
CA GLY A 106 -28.22 -7.03 19.21
C GLY A 106 -27.49 -8.33 19.52
N ILE A 107 -26.88 -8.39 20.70
CA ILE A 107 -26.21 -9.57 21.19
C ILE A 107 -27.22 -10.44 21.93
N PRO A 108 -27.44 -11.71 21.50
CA PRO A 108 -28.38 -12.59 22.19
C PRO A 108 -27.99 -12.79 23.67
N ALA A 109 -28.99 -12.96 24.54
CA ALA A 109 -28.77 -13.23 25.97
C ALA A 109 -27.81 -14.42 26.19
N GLY A 110 -26.89 -14.29 27.12
CA GLY A 110 -25.89 -15.31 27.42
C GLY A 110 -24.78 -15.45 26.35
N LYS A 111 -24.70 -14.52 25.40
CA LYS A 111 -23.64 -14.48 24.39
C LYS A 111 -22.83 -13.18 24.47
N LYS A 112 -21.64 -13.20 23.89
CA LYS A 112 -20.77 -12.02 23.68
C LYS A 112 -20.26 -11.99 22.26
N VAL A 113 -19.88 -10.80 21.78
CA VAL A 113 -19.19 -10.61 20.49
C VAL A 113 -17.69 -10.59 20.74
N VAL A 114 -16.96 -11.37 19.95
CA VAL A 114 -15.50 -11.32 19.90
C VAL A 114 -15.11 -10.92 18.50
N GLN A 115 -14.48 -9.75 18.39
CA GLN A 115 -13.91 -9.24 17.16
C GLN A 115 -12.42 -9.58 17.14
N VAL A 116 -11.95 -10.20 16.07
CA VAL A 116 -10.55 -10.55 15.90
C VAL A 116 -10.00 -9.83 14.69
N ILE A 117 -8.94 -9.06 14.89
CA ILE A 117 -8.19 -8.35 13.85
C ILE A 117 -6.81 -8.97 13.78
N LEU A 118 -6.40 -9.43 12.62
CA LEU A 118 -5.07 -9.96 12.36
C LEU A 118 -4.38 -9.11 11.30
N ALA A 119 -3.29 -8.47 11.66
CA ALA A 119 -2.37 -7.77 10.76
C ALA A 119 -1.26 -8.74 10.34
N ASP A 120 -1.21 -9.13 9.06
CA ASP A 120 -0.19 -10.07 8.57
C ASP A 120 0.82 -9.41 7.66
N GLY A 121 2.09 -9.81 7.85
CA GLY A 121 3.21 -9.46 6.99
C GLY A 121 3.60 -7.99 7.06
N PHE A 122 4.37 -7.60 6.07
CA PHE A 122 4.81 -6.21 5.86
C PHE A 122 4.43 -5.77 4.45
N SER A 123 3.99 -4.53 4.33
CA SER A 123 3.69 -3.92 3.04
C SER A 123 4.97 -3.74 2.20
N PRO A 124 4.84 -3.59 0.86
CA PRO A 124 5.98 -3.27 0.00
C PRO A 124 6.72 -2.02 0.48
N ILE A 125 8.03 -2.07 0.35
CA ILE A 125 8.92 -0.93 0.61
C ILE A 125 9.36 -0.29 -0.70
N ARG A 126 9.78 0.98 -0.65
CA ARG A 126 10.35 1.68 -1.80
C ARG A 126 11.86 1.54 -1.79
N GLU A 127 12.40 1.10 -2.91
CA GLU A 127 13.84 1.00 -3.15
C GLU A 127 14.23 1.87 -4.35
N GLU A 128 15.42 2.44 -4.30
CA GLU A 128 15.97 3.16 -5.44
C GLU A 128 16.42 2.17 -6.50
N LYS A 129 15.91 2.35 -7.73
CA LYS A 129 16.35 1.62 -8.93
C LYS A 129 16.81 2.57 -10.00
N THR A 130 17.73 2.10 -10.81
CA THR A 130 18.29 2.86 -11.93
C THR A 130 17.87 2.23 -13.25
N SER A 131 17.24 3.00 -14.12
CA SER A 131 16.98 2.62 -15.51
C SER A 131 17.95 3.34 -16.43
N LYS A 132 18.80 2.58 -17.12
CA LYS A 132 19.67 3.11 -18.18
C LYS A 132 18.85 3.24 -19.45
N PHE A 133 19.12 4.29 -20.22
CA PHE A 133 18.49 4.49 -21.52
C PHE A 133 19.53 4.87 -22.58
N LYS A 134 19.22 4.49 -23.83
CA LYS A 134 19.93 4.92 -25.02
C LYS A 134 18.88 5.29 -26.08
N VAL A 135 18.74 6.59 -26.35
CA VAL A 135 17.65 7.12 -27.15
C VAL A 135 18.19 8.20 -28.09
N ALA A 136 17.97 8.05 -29.39
CA ALA A 136 18.48 8.97 -30.42
C ALA A 136 19.99 9.29 -30.34
N GLY A 137 20.79 8.33 -29.91
CA GLY A 137 22.24 8.50 -29.72
C GLY A 137 22.63 9.17 -28.39
N TYR A 138 21.67 9.53 -27.55
CA TYR A 138 21.90 10.01 -26.19
C TYR A 138 21.80 8.87 -25.19
N GLU A 139 22.72 8.81 -24.26
CA GLU A 139 22.77 7.80 -23.20
C GLU A 139 22.68 8.46 -21.83
N GLY A 140 22.00 7.82 -20.90
CA GLY A 140 21.86 8.31 -19.54
C GLY A 140 21.29 7.27 -18.60
N ALA A 141 21.08 7.69 -17.36
CA ALA A 141 20.44 6.91 -16.33
C ALA A 141 19.40 7.74 -15.58
N ILE A 142 18.32 7.10 -15.17
CA ILE A 142 17.24 7.72 -14.39
C ILE A 142 17.06 6.88 -13.13
N ASN A 143 17.20 7.51 -11.99
CA ASN A 143 16.89 6.91 -10.70
C ASN A 143 15.41 7.14 -10.38
N TYR A 144 14.73 6.09 -9.93
CA TYR A 144 13.33 6.14 -9.55
C TYR A 144 13.08 5.22 -8.35
N ALA A 145 12.05 5.53 -7.56
CA ALA A 145 11.59 4.62 -6.53
C ALA A 145 10.74 3.53 -7.15
N ASP A 146 11.03 2.29 -6.79
CA ASP A 146 10.25 1.10 -7.17
C ASP A 146 9.74 0.41 -5.91
N LEU A 147 8.66 -0.36 -6.04
CA LEU A 147 8.09 -1.12 -4.92
C LEU A 147 8.68 -2.53 -4.90
N GLU A 148 9.27 -2.90 -3.77
CA GLU A 148 9.74 -4.25 -3.51
C GLU A 148 8.82 -4.93 -2.50
N SER A 149 8.19 -6.05 -2.91
CA SER A 149 7.33 -6.84 -2.04
C SER A 149 8.17 -7.61 -1.03
N ILE A 150 7.79 -7.58 0.24
CA ILE A 150 8.39 -8.41 1.28
C ILE A 150 7.73 -9.79 1.24
N PRO A 151 8.47 -10.87 0.94
CA PRO A 151 7.91 -12.21 0.82
C PRO A 151 7.29 -12.69 2.13
N SER A 152 6.10 -13.30 2.07
CA SER A 152 5.47 -13.99 3.19
C SER A 152 5.02 -15.38 2.77
N LYS A 153 5.13 -16.34 3.69
CA LYS A 153 4.60 -17.70 3.53
C LYS A 153 3.11 -17.78 3.83
N PHE A 154 2.56 -16.77 4.44
CA PHE A 154 1.16 -16.72 4.89
C PHE A 154 0.17 -16.90 3.73
N LYS A 155 -0.93 -17.58 4.03
CA LYS A 155 -2.05 -17.78 3.10
C LYS A 155 -3.38 -17.44 3.73
N SER A 156 -3.63 -17.88 4.97
CA SER A 156 -4.92 -17.74 5.63
C SER A 156 -4.78 -17.88 7.14
N ALA A 157 -5.80 -17.44 7.86
CA ALA A 157 -5.92 -17.66 9.29
C ALA A 157 -7.30 -18.19 9.66
N LYS A 158 -7.35 -18.90 10.77
CA LYS A 158 -8.58 -19.41 11.39
C LYS A 158 -8.63 -19.01 12.86
N VAL A 159 -9.84 -18.82 13.33
CA VAL A 159 -10.14 -18.59 14.74
C VAL A 159 -11.00 -19.73 15.25
N THR A 160 -10.65 -20.29 16.40
CA THR A 160 -11.40 -21.36 17.07
C THR A 160 -11.82 -20.90 18.46
N VAL A 161 -13.11 -21.00 18.76
CA VAL A 161 -13.71 -20.70 20.09
C VAL A 161 -14.72 -21.78 20.41
N GLY A 162 -14.64 -22.39 21.58
CA GLY A 162 -15.61 -23.39 22.03
C GLY A 162 -15.79 -24.57 21.07
N GLY A 163 -14.72 -24.99 20.38
CA GLY A 163 -14.75 -26.06 19.37
C GLY A 163 -15.25 -25.63 17.99
N VAL A 164 -15.78 -24.41 17.84
CA VAL A 164 -16.21 -23.86 16.53
C VAL A 164 -15.05 -23.14 15.87
N THR A 165 -14.73 -23.55 14.65
CA THR A 165 -13.64 -22.94 13.85
C THR A 165 -14.22 -22.13 12.70
N LYS A 166 -13.77 -20.88 12.54
CA LYS A 166 -14.14 -19.96 11.46
C LYS A 166 -12.92 -19.44 10.74
N ASN A 167 -12.98 -19.36 9.41
CA ASN A 167 -11.95 -18.70 8.62
C ASN A 167 -12.00 -17.18 8.85
N MET A 168 -10.85 -16.55 8.98
CA MET A 168 -10.77 -15.10 8.98
C MET A 168 -10.96 -14.57 7.54
N SER A 169 -11.65 -13.45 7.42
CA SER A 169 -11.90 -12.80 6.13
C SER A 169 -10.83 -11.77 5.86
N SER A 170 -10.25 -11.79 4.67
CA SER A 170 -9.43 -10.67 4.18
C SER A 170 -10.28 -9.40 4.13
N LEU A 171 -9.90 -8.38 4.86
CA LEU A 171 -10.58 -7.09 4.88
C LEU A 171 -9.89 -6.11 3.93
N THR A 172 -8.59 -5.94 4.10
CA THR A 172 -7.80 -5.00 3.31
C THR A 172 -6.48 -5.63 2.91
N LYS A 173 -6.17 -5.60 1.62
CA LYS A 173 -4.85 -5.92 1.08
C LYS A 173 -4.08 -4.63 0.87
N MET A 174 -3.25 -4.26 1.84
CA MET A 174 -2.47 -3.02 1.80
C MET A 174 -1.50 -3.02 0.62
N GLU A 175 -0.91 -4.17 0.30
CA GLU A 175 -0.09 -4.33 -0.91
C GLU A 175 -0.83 -3.83 -2.17
N SER A 176 -2.07 -4.25 -2.36
CA SER A 176 -2.87 -3.86 -3.53
C SER A 176 -3.19 -2.36 -3.57
N LEU A 177 -3.44 -1.74 -2.41
CA LEU A 177 -3.67 -0.29 -2.31
C LEU A 177 -2.40 0.49 -2.67
N ILE A 178 -1.23 0.04 -2.19
CA ILE A 178 0.06 0.68 -2.47
C ILE A 178 0.41 0.56 -3.95
N TYR A 179 0.25 -0.63 -4.56
CA TYR A 179 0.44 -0.79 -6.00
C TYR A 179 -0.57 -0.01 -6.83
N ARG A 180 -1.80 0.18 -6.31
CA ARG A 180 -2.81 1.01 -6.98
C ARG A 180 -2.41 2.49 -6.97
N ASP A 181 -1.93 3.02 -5.84
CA ASP A 181 -1.39 4.38 -5.76
C ASP A 181 -0.25 4.57 -6.77
N GLU A 182 0.64 3.59 -6.87
CA GLU A 182 1.74 3.64 -7.82
C GLU A 182 1.27 3.60 -9.28
N LEU A 183 0.25 2.79 -9.59
CA LEU A 183 -0.37 2.76 -10.92
C LEU A 183 -1.04 4.10 -11.27
N ASP A 184 -1.75 4.70 -10.31
CA ASP A 184 -2.43 5.99 -10.49
C ASP A 184 -1.41 7.14 -10.69
N ARG A 185 -0.18 7.00 -10.15
CA ARG A 185 0.94 7.94 -10.34
C ARG A 185 1.76 7.68 -11.63
N MET A 186 1.42 6.67 -12.42
CA MET A 186 2.17 6.35 -13.63
C MET A 186 2.30 7.53 -14.62
N PRO A 187 1.26 8.38 -14.86
CA PRO A 187 1.42 9.56 -15.71
C PRO A 187 2.48 10.54 -15.20
N TRP A 188 2.58 10.72 -13.89
CA TRP A 188 3.62 11.53 -13.25
C TRP A 188 5.01 10.92 -13.46
N ARG A 189 5.14 9.60 -13.28
CA ARG A 189 6.39 8.88 -13.54
C ARG A 189 6.83 9.03 -15.01
N GLN A 190 5.91 8.89 -15.95
CA GLN A 190 6.18 9.16 -17.38
C GLN A 190 6.70 10.58 -17.59
N ALA A 191 6.05 11.60 -17.02
CA ALA A 191 6.50 12.99 -17.14
C ALA A 191 7.91 13.19 -16.55
N MET A 192 8.22 12.53 -15.45
CA MET A 192 9.54 12.56 -14.81
C MET A 192 10.61 11.96 -15.75
N PHE A 193 10.33 10.83 -16.40
CA PHE A 193 11.21 10.21 -17.37
C PHE A 193 11.43 11.12 -18.59
N PHE A 194 10.38 11.76 -19.13
CA PHE A 194 10.51 12.74 -20.18
C PHE A 194 11.40 13.92 -19.79
N GLY A 195 11.21 14.47 -18.60
CA GLY A 195 12.04 15.55 -18.07
C GLY A 195 13.52 15.16 -17.93
N ALA A 196 13.78 13.92 -17.49
CA ALA A 196 15.14 13.39 -17.37
C ALA A 196 15.81 13.23 -18.74
N VAL A 197 15.12 12.58 -19.68
CA VAL A 197 15.63 12.43 -21.06
C VAL A 197 15.87 13.78 -21.72
N ALA A 198 14.94 14.75 -21.57
CA ALA A 198 15.09 16.10 -22.09
C ALA A 198 16.36 16.78 -21.57
N ARG A 199 16.66 16.66 -20.28
CA ARG A 199 17.90 17.21 -19.69
C ARG A 199 19.15 16.56 -20.28
N HIS A 200 19.15 15.25 -20.51
CA HIS A 200 20.30 14.57 -21.13
C HIS A 200 20.47 14.96 -22.60
N ILE A 201 19.39 15.12 -23.36
CA ILE A 201 19.43 15.63 -24.73
C ILE A 201 20.00 17.06 -24.76
N ALA A 202 19.50 17.95 -23.90
CA ALA A 202 19.98 19.31 -23.78
C ALA A 202 21.48 19.37 -23.42
N ALA A 203 21.93 18.54 -22.49
CA ALA A 203 23.34 18.41 -22.12
C ALA A 203 24.19 17.93 -23.32
N GLY A 204 23.68 17.00 -24.13
CA GLY A 204 24.35 16.50 -25.33
C GLY A 204 24.46 17.56 -26.41
N ILE A 205 23.41 18.38 -26.63
CA ILE A 205 23.43 19.50 -27.58
C ILE A 205 24.44 20.56 -27.12
N ALA A 206 24.42 20.93 -25.82
CA ALA A 206 25.38 21.88 -25.26
C ALA A 206 26.83 21.37 -25.38
N SER A 207 27.05 20.07 -25.21
CA SER A 207 28.37 19.43 -25.40
C SER A 207 28.89 19.53 -26.83
N LYS A 208 28.01 19.29 -27.82
CA LYS A 208 28.35 19.45 -29.25
C LYS A 208 28.72 20.89 -29.56
N ALA A 209 27.92 21.86 -29.13
CA ALA A 209 28.19 23.28 -29.33
C ALA A 209 29.52 23.71 -28.69
N THR A 210 29.91 23.18 -27.54
CA THR A 210 31.19 23.41 -26.87
C THR A 210 32.35 22.75 -27.65
N GLN A 211 32.11 21.57 -28.21
CA GLN A 211 33.08 20.87 -29.03
C GLN A 211 33.42 21.66 -30.34
N GLU A 212 32.41 22.22 -30.97
CA GLU A 212 32.60 23.06 -32.18
C GLU A 212 33.38 24.34 -31.88
N LYS A 213 33.18 24.95 -30.70
CA LYS A 213 33.85 26.19 -30.28
C LYS A 213 35.17 25.98 -29.56
N GLY A 214 35.39 24.88 -28.89
CA GLY A 214 36.51 24.62 -27.96
C GLY A 214 37.30 23.33 -28.18
N GLY A 215 36.97 22.53 -29.19
CA GLY A 215 37.60 21.24 -29.48
C GLY A 215 36.97 20.03 -28.76
N ALA A 216 37.25 18.85 -29.31
CA ALA A 216 36.64 17.59 -28.90
C ALA A 216 36.80 17.24 -27.41
N PHE A 217 37.94 17.57 -26.82
CA PHE A 217 38.24 17.28 -25.39
C PHE A 217 37.35 18.07 -24.43
N LEU A 218 37.18 19.39 -24.65
CA LEU A 218 36.29 20.26 -23.86
C LEU A 218 34.83 19.88 -23.98
N GLY A 219 34.37 19.52 -25.16
CA GLY A 219 33.01 19.04 -25.40
C GLY A 219 32.70 17.75 -24.68
N GLN A 220 33.61 16.75 -24.72
CA GLN A 220 33.45 15.49 -23.98
C GLN A 220 33.46 15.70 -22.46
N LEU A 221 34.32 16.55 -21.94
CA LEU A 221 34.41 16.85 -20.51
C LEU A 221 33.12 17.52 -20.03
N THR A 222 32.61 18.51 -20.75
CA THR A 222 31.35 19.21 -20.43
C THR A 222 30.17 18.26 -20.46
N GLY A 223 30.06 17.40 -21.48
CA GLY A 223 29.00 16.40 -21.58
C GLY A 223 28.99 15.40 -20.45
N LYS A 224 30.16 14.85 -20.08
CA LYS A 224 30.28 13.93 -18.95
C LYS A 224 29.96 14.59 -17.60
N VAL A 225 30.46 15.78 -17.34
CA VAL A 225 30.21 16.50 -16.09
C VAL A 225 28.72 16.82 -15.96
N LEU A 226 28.09 17.33 -17.03
CA LEU A 226 26.66 17.64 -17.03
C LEU A 226 25.80 16.37 -16.85
N SER A 227 26.08 15.29 -17.57
CA SER A 227 25.28 14.07 -17.49
C SER A 227 25.43 13.38 -16.13
N THR A 228 26.66 13.29 -15.59
CA THR A 228 26.91 12.71 -14.27
C THR A 228 26.30 13.56 -13.16
N GLY A 229 26.44 14.88 -13.23
CA GLY A 229 25.83 15.80 -12.27
C GLY A 229 24.32 15.73 -12.27
N LEU A 230 23.68 15.67 -13.44
CA LEU A 230 22.22 15.53 -13.55
C LEU A 230 21.71 14.20 -12.98
N SER A 231 22.43 13.10 -13.18
CA SER A 231 22.05 11.79 -12.61
C SER A 231 22.27 11.74 -11.09
N ALA A 232 23.34 12.35 -10.58
CA ALA A 232 23.64 12.40 -9.15
C ALA A 232 22.64 13.26 -8.35
N MET A 233 21.94 14.20 -8.98
CA MET A 233 20.92 15.04 -8.34
C MET A 233 19.53 14.37 -8.25
N GLN A 234 19.34 13.19 -8.84
CA GLN A 234 18.05 12.49 -8.88
C GLN A 234 18.00 11.38 -7.85
N HIS A 235 17.79 11.74 -6.59
CA HIS A 235 17.47 10.77 -5.55
C HIS A 235 15.94 10.71 -5.38
N PRO A 236 15.32 9.57 -5.68
CA PRO A 236 13.89 9.39 -5.48
C PRO A 236 13.57 9.28 -3.98
N ASP A 237 12.36 9.67 -3.60
CA ASP A 237 11.87 9.47 -2.24
C ASP A 237 11.56 7.98 -2.00
N THR A 238 12.41 7.32 -1.22
CA THR A 238 12.30 5.91 -0.85
C THR A 238 11.68 5.71 0.54
N ARG A 239 11.18 6.76 1.19
CA ARG A 239 10.54 6.63 2.49
C ARG A 239 9.33 5.71 2.40
N SER A 240 9.28 4.75 3.31
CA SER A 240 8.21 3.75 3.40
C SER A 240 7.78 3.56 4.84
N TRP A 241 6.52 3.30 5.06
CA TRP A 241 6.02 2.95 6.40
C TRP A 241 6.27 1.47 6.65
N MET A 242 7.40 1.14 7.24
CA MET A 242 7.90 -0.23 7.39
C MET A 242 7.05 -1.11 8.32
N THR A 243 6.23 -0.53 9.18
CA THR A 243 5.37 -1.29 10.11
C THR A 243 3.95 -1.51 9.59
N LEU A 244 3.65 -1.03 8.38
CA LEU A 244 2.34 -1.24 7.77
C LEU A 244 2.19 -2.73 7.37
N PRO A 245 1.10 -3.41 7.77
CA PRO A 245 0.90 -4.81 7.41
C PRO A 245 0.66 -4.98 5.91
N ASN A 246 0.95 -6.16 5.39
CA ASN A 246 0.65 -6.52 4.00
C ASN A 246 -0.86 -6.74 3.80
N GLU A 247 -1.49 -7.40 4.77
CA GLU A 247 -2.92 -7.72 4.74
C GLU A 247 -3.53 -7.59 6.13
N ILE A 248 -4.76 -7.12 6.20
CA ILE A 248 -5.55 -7.10 7.43
C ILE A 248 -6.72 -8.08 7.25
N LEU A 249 -6.80 -9.06 8.15
CA LEU A 249 -7.88 -10.02 8.21
C LEU A 249 -8.74 -9.78 9.45
N VAL A 250 -10.03 -10.07 9.34
CA VAL A 250 -10.98 -9.90 10.43
C VAL A 250 -11.88 -11.12 10.60
N SER A 251 -12.34 -11.32 11.82
CA SER A 251 -13.38 -12.29 12.14
C SER A 251 -14.29 -11.73 13.21
N ARG A 252 -15.58 -11.78 12.99
CA ARG A 252 -16.60 -11.45 13.97
C ARG A 252 -17.29 -12.73 14.42
N LEU A 253 -17.30 -13.00 15.73
CA LEU A 253 -17.87 -14.20 16.31
C LEU A 253 -18.86 -13.81 17.41
N VAL A 254 -20.04 -14.46 17.39
CA VAL A 254 -20.99 -14.41 18.49
C VAL A 254 -20.91 -15.73 19.22
N VAL A 255 -20.35 -15.70 20.41
CA VAL A 255 -20.03 -16.91 21.19
C VAL A 255 -20.75 -16.92 22.54
N PRO A 256 -20.94 -18.07 23.19
CA PRO A 256 -21.45 -18.12 24.57
C PRO A 256 -20.55 -17.27 25.49
N ALA A 257 -21.17 -16.52 26.40
CA ALA A 257 -20.46 -15.62 27.32
C ALA A 257 -19.46 -16.36 28.23
N ASN A 258 -19.71 -17.63 28.51
CA ASN A 258 -18.83 -18.50 29.32
C ASN A 258 -17.62 -19.08 28.57
N GLN A 259 -17.41 -18.70 27.32
CA GLN A 259 -16.18 -19.10 26.63
C GLN A 259 -15.00 -18.27 27.10
N HIS A 260 -13.96 -18.96 27.56
CA HIS A 260 -12.79 -18.34 28.21
C HIS A 260 -11.51 -18.41 27.39
N SER A 261 -11.55 -19.00 26.20
CA SER A 261 -10.37 -19.10 25.33
C SER A 261 -10.71 -19.01 23.85
N LEU A 262 -9.77 -18.45 23.10
CA LEU A 262 -9.80 -18.31 21.67
C LEU A 262 -8.43 -18.71 21.11
N THR A 263 -8.41 -19.50 20.05
CA THR A 263 -7.17 -19.88 19.38
C THR A 263 -7.13 -19.27 17.99
N ILE A 264 -6.06 -18.54 17.68
CA ILE A 264 -5.76 -18.05 16.33
C ILE A 264 -4.70 -18.98 15.74
N THR A 265 -4.93 -19.45 14.51
CA THR A 265 -4.00 -20.31 13.78
C THR A 265 -3.77 -19.76 12.38
N THR A 266 -2.50 -19.59 12.01
CA THR A 266 -2.08 -19.13 10.68
C THR A 266 -1.56 -20.30 9.85
N TYR A 267 -1.80 -20.23 8.53
CA TYR A 267 -1.48 -21.29 7.58
C TYR A 267 -0.69 -20.76 6.39
N SER A 268 0.23 -21.59 5.92
CA SER A 268 1.07 -21.30 4.75
C SER A 268 0.33 -21.57 3.43
N LYS A 269 0.93 -21.12 2.34
CA LYS A 269 0.47 -21.37 0.97
C LYS A 269 0.35 -22.86 0.64
N ASN A 270 1.12 -23.71 1.32
CA ASN A 270 1.09 -25.18 1.17
C ASN A 270 0.09 -25.86 2.12
N GLY A 271 -0.71 -25.09 2.88
CA GLY A 271 -1.68 -25.60 3.83
C GLY A 271 -1.09 -26.00 5.20
N GLY A 272 0.22 -25.97 5.38
CA GLY A 272 0.87 -26.25 6.65
C GLY A 272 0.61 -25.14 7.68
N ARG A 273 0.50 -25.50 8.95
CA ARG A 273 0.37 -24.56 10.06
C ARG A 273 1.68 -23.78 10.25
N LEU A 274 1.62 -22.46 10.23
CA LEU A 274 2.75 -21.56 10.49
C LEU A 274 2.89 -21.28 11.99
N ALA A 275 1.80 -20.80 12.60
CA ALA A 275 1.77 -20.49 14.02
C ALA A 275 0.37 -20.74 14.59
N SER A 276 0.30 -20.92 15.91
CA SER A 276 -0.95 -21.02 16.64
C SER A 276 -0.77 -20.44 18.03
N LYS A 277 -1.71 -19.61 18.47
CA LYS A 277 -1.68 -19.01 19.80
C LYS A 277 -3.08 -19.01 20.40
N THR A 278 -3.18 -19.50 21.62
CA THR A 278 -4.40 -19.45 22.42
C THR A 278 -4.31 -18.28 23.38
N VAL A 279 -5.38 -17.51 23.46
CA VAL A 279 -5.52 -16.35 24.33
C VAL A 279 -6.72 -16.55 25.26
N SER A 280 -6.65 -15.94 26.43
CA SER A 280 -7.75 -15.91 27.38
C SER A 280 -8.82 -14.94 26.89
N LEU A 281 -10.08 -15.28 27.12
CA LEU A 281 -11.22 -14.39 26.94
C LEU A 281 -11.83 -14.08 28.31
N PRO A 282 -11.25 -13.15 29.08
CA PRO A 282 -11.71 -12.88 30.44
C PRO A 282 -13.12 -12.28 30.43
N GLY A 283 -13.91 -12.65 31.43
CA GLY A 283 -15.25 -12.10 31.63
C GLY A 283 -16.30 -12.56 30.60
N THR A 284 -17.48 -11.98 30.74
CA THR A 284 -18.66 -12.24 29.91
C THR A 284 -18.91 -11.16 28.86
N GLU A 285 -18.09 -10.12 28.85
CA GLU A 285 -18.25 -8.94 27.99
C GLU A 285 -17.71 -9.16 26.58
N SER A 286 -18.24 -8.40 25.63
CA SER A 286 -17.71 -8.34 24.27
C SER A 286 -16.32 -7.75 24.26
N MET A 287 -15.45 -8.21 23.35
CA MET A 287 -14.05 -7.82 23.33
C MET A 287 -13.45 -7.79 21.93
N VAL A 288 -12.36 -7.07 21.80
CA VAL A 288 -11.51 -7.02 20.59
C VAL A 288 -10.20 -7.73 20.88
N VAL A 289 -9.80 -8.62 19.99
CA VAL A 289 -8.51 -9.30 19.99
C VAL A 289 -7.72 -8.82 18.79
N TYR A 290 -6.59 -8.21 19.04
CA TYR A 290 -5.66 -7.80 17.99
C TYR A 290 -4.49 -8.78 17.94
N ALA A 291 -4.15 -9.22 16.74
CA ALA A 291 -3.00 -10.08 16.50
C ALA A 291 -2.14 -9.51 15.36
N SER A 292 -0.84 -9.76 15.42
CA SER A 292 0.05 -9.55 14.30
C SER A 292 0.83 -10.82 14.01
N SER A 293 1.03 -11.12 12.73
CA SER A 293 1.76 -12.29 12.28
C SER A 293 2.77 -11.97 11.18
N TYR A 294 3.87 -12.73 11.21
CA TYR A 294 4.82 -12.78 10.10
C TYR A 294 5.46 -14.17 10.10
N ASP A 295 5.21 -14.94 9.05
CA ASP A 295 5.63 -16.33 8.91
C ASP A 295 5.22 -17.16 10.15
N LYS A 296 6.19 -17.63 10.95
CA LYS A 296 5.99 -18.44 12.17
C LYS A 296 5.74 -17.61 13.43
N TYR A 297 5.84 -16.29 13.35
CA TYR A 297 5.64 -15.42 14.50
C TYR A 297 4.17 -14.98 14.55
N LEU A 298 3.60 -15.06 15.74
CA LEU A 298 2.22 -14.65 16.03
C LEU A 298 2.19 -14.01 17.42
N THR A 299 1.90 -12.74 17.47
CA THR A 299 1.66 -11.99 18.71
C THR A 299 0.18 -11.68 18.83
N VAL A 300 -0.34 -11.66 20.04
CA VAL A 300 -1.75 -11.36 20.31
C VAL A 300 -1.85 -10.46 21.52
N SER A 301 -2.67 -9.42 21.41
CA SER A 301 -3.05 -8.49 22.47
C SER A 301 -4.57 -8.48 22.60
N GLU A 302 -5.05 -8.40 23.81
CA GLU A 302 -6.47 -8.43 24.16
C GLU A 302 -6.90 -7.06 24.64
N PHE A 303 -8.05 -6.59 24.15
CA PHE A 303 -8.67 -5.33 24.56
C PHE A 303 -10.10 -5.63 25.00
N ALA A 304 -10.32 -5.77 26.32
CA ALA A 304 -11.66 -5.83 26.90
C ALA A 304 -12.17 -4.40 27.11
N LYS A 305 -13.46 -4.16 26.87
CA LYS A 305 -14.09 -2.93 27.35
C LYS A 305 -14.08 -2.98 28.87
N ASN A 306 -13.25 -2.19 29.54
CA ASN A 306 -13.33 -2.01 31.00
C ASN A 306 -14.64 -1.31 31.35
N SER A 307 -15.65 -2.08 31.70
CA SER A 307 -16.83 -1.53 32.35
C SER A 307 -16.47 -1.24 33.81
N LYS A 308 -15.74 -0.24 34.07
CA LYS A 308 -15.63 0.52 35.34
C LYS A 308 -14.26 1.19 35.38
N ALA A 309 -14.14 2.39 34.82
CA ALA A 309 -13.41 3.41 35.55
C ALA A 309 -14.18 3.56 36.89
N LYS A 310 -13.71 2.93 37.95
CA LYS A 310 -14.10 3.33 39.28
C LYS A 310 -13.76 4.79 39.39
N GLU A 311 -14.78 5.65 39.52
CA GLU A 311 -14.65 6.93 40.16
C GLU A 311 -14.03 6.64 41.55
N GLU A 312 -12.72 6.78 41.65
CA GLU A 312 -12.08 7.03 42.93
C GLU A 312 -12.31 8.51 43.23
N LYS A 313 -13.24 8.70 44.18
CA LYS A 313 -13.45 10.00 44.87
C LYS A 313 -12.18 10.38 45.64
#